data_87c1a10f1d39ae2b5f2ce3ac944a473d
#
_entry.id   87c1a10f1d39ae2b5f2ce3ac944a473d
#
_cell.length_a   1.000
_cell.length_b   1.000
_cell.length_c   1.000
_cell.angle_alpha   90.00
_cell.angle_beta   90.00
_cell.angle_gamma   90.00
#
_symmetry.space_group_name_H-M   'P 1'
#
loop_
_entity.id
_entity.type
_entity.pdbx_description
1 polymer ?
#
loop_
_entity_poly.entity_id
_entity_poly.type
_entity_poly.pdbx_seq_one_letter_code
_entity_poly.pdbx_strand_id
1 'polypeptide(L)'
;ILLLDQSTFTVGEDSEVVMDTFVYDPATNEGKIVASVKQGSLKVISGLISKNNPDNLTVEVPEGTLGSRGTEFQTIVSKGKTDTLLIGPGKNNTLGMRPGAVLVGNNLGQTLLDNPYSMASMTKGKAPGQAKKITKNQLKKFNKKMKALKMAKLSPDETKSERKQLRKALKKELKALGLEKEVIKTVIRENIQKDKEKKVAIKQERKE
;
A
#
# COMPACT_ATOMS: atom_id res chain seq x y z
N ILE A 1 2.31 -8.57 -0.57
CA ILE A 1 1.36 -9.65 -0.90
C ILE A 1 0.29 -9.02 -1.79
N LEU A 2 0.07 -9.61 -2.96
CA LEU A 2 -1.03 -9.26 -3.86
C LEU A 2 -2.01 -10.43 -3.85
N LEU A 3 -3.28 -10.14 -3.57
CA LEU A 3 -4.35 -11.13 -3.55
C LEU A 3 -5.10 -11.17 -4.90
N LEU A 4 -5.86 -12.24 -5.15
CA LEU A 4 -6.60 -12.43 -6.40
C LEU A 4 -7.69 -11.37 -6.63
N ASP A 5 -8.27 -10.82 -5.57
CA ASP A 5 -9.23 -9.71 -5.63
C ASP A 5 -8.57 -8.35 -5.88
N GLN A 6 -7.27 -8.31 -6.18
CA GLN A 6 -6.43 -7.13 -6.36
C GLN A 6 -6.18 -6.33 -5.07
N SER A 7 -6.55 -6.83 -3.91
CA SER A 7 -6.10 -6.26 -2.64
C SER A 7 -4.59 -6.41 -2.49
N THR A 8 -3.93 -5.37 -1.97
CA THR A 8 -2.50 -5.39 -1.73
C THR A 8 -2.20 -5.17 -0.25
N PHE A 9 -1.45 -6.09 0.33
CA PHE A 9 -0.98 -6.02 1.71
C PHE A 9 0.53 -5.82 1.73
N THR A 10 0.98 -4.68 2.26
CA THR A 10 2.41 -4.39 2.46
C THR A 10 2.73 -4.47 3.93
N VAL A 11 3.50 -5.48 4.32
CA VAL A 11 3.90 -5.75 5.70
C VAL A 11 5.20 -5.02 6.00
N GLY A 12 5.28 -4.27 7.10
CA GLY A 12 6.45 -3.52 7.54
C GLY A 12 7.53 -4.38 8.18
N GLU A 13 8.68 -3.79 8.50
CA GLU A 13 9.73 -4.45 9.29
C GLU A 13 9.23 -4.80 10.68
N ASP A 14 9.77 -5.86 11.26
CA ASP A 14 9.43 -6.36 12.61
C ASP A 14 7.92 -6.50 12.83
N SER A 15 7.20 -6.88 11.77
CA SER A 15 5.75 -7.00 11.79
C SER A 15 5.34 -8.46 11.77
N GLU A 16 4.33 -8.78 12.57
CA GLU A 16 3.68 -10.07 12.60
C GLU A 16 2.24 -9.91 12.11
N VAL A 17 1.97 -10.46 10.91
CA VAL A 17 0.66 -10.40 10.24
C VAL A 17 0.24 -11.80 9.84
N VAL A 18 -0.98 -12.16 10.18
CA VAL A 18 -1.59 -13.45 9.83
C VAL A 18 -2.76 -13.16 8.88
N MET A 19 -2.87 -13.93 7.81
CA MET A 19 -4.06 -13.96 6.96
C MET A 19 -4.98 -15.07 7.46
N ASP A 20 -6.00 -14.71 8.23
CA ASP A 20 -6.89 -15.66 8.89
C ASP A 20 -7.92 -16.23 7.92
N THR A 21 -8.43 -15.39 7.02
CA THR A 21 -9.42 -15.78 6.01
C THR A 21 -9.16 -15.06 4.70
N PHE A 22 -9.12 -15.80 3.61
CA PHE A 22 -9.20 -15.28 2.26
C PHE A 22 -10.07 -16.19 1.40
N VAL A 23 -11.28 -15.72 1.09
CA VAL A 23 -12.20 -16.37 0.16
C VAL A 23 -12.57 -15.37 -0.92
N TYR A 24 -12.54 -15.78 -2.17
CA TYR A 24 -12.85 -14.90 -3.29
C TYR A 24 -13.45 -15.69 -4.46
N ASP A 25 -14.60 -15.22 -4.95
CA ASP A 25 -15.22 -15.68 -6.18
C ASP A 25 -15.00 -14.64 -7.28
N PRO A 26 -14.18 -14.94 -8.32
CA PRO A 26 -13.92 -14.01 -9.39
C PRO A 26 -15.11 -13.76 -10.32
N ALA A 27 -16.14 -14.62 -10.33
CA ALA A 27 -17.33 -14.44 -11.15
C ALA A 27 -18.27 -13.36 -10.58
N THR A 28 -18.38 -13.29 -9.26
CA THR A 28 -19.29 -12.36 -8.57
C THR A 28 -18.55 -11.19 -7.90
N ASN A 29 -17.23 -11.27 -7.76
CA ASN A 29 -16.38 -10.43 -6.92
C ASN A 29 -16.78 -10.47 -5.42
N GLU A 30 -17.49 -11.52 -5.02
CA GLU A 30 -17.80 -11.76 -3.62
C GLU A 30 -16.64 -12.44 -2.91
N GLY A 31 -16.58 -12.25 -1.60
CA GLY A 31 -15.55 -12.88 -0.81
C GLY A 31 -15.42 -12.26 0.57
N LYS A 32 -14.39 -12.71 1.30
CA LYS A 32 -14.07 -12.20 2.63
C LYS A 32 -12.57 -12.24 2.87
N ILE A 33 -12.08 -11.15 3.44
CA ILE A 33 -10.69 -11.02 3.89
C ILE A 33 -10.70 -10.71 5.38
N VAL A 34 -10.02 -11.55 6.17
CA VAL A 34 -9.73 -11.29 7.58
C VAL A 34 -8.22 -11.45 7.76
N ALA A 35 -7.58 -10.42 8.25
CA ALA A 35 -6.16 -10.44 8.58
C ALA A 35 -5.96 -9.94 10.01
N SER A 36 -4.97 -10.49 10.73
CA SER A 36 -4.61 -10.06 12.08
C SER A 36 -3.21 -9.46 12.08
N VAL A 37 -3.05 -8.30 12.70
CA VAL A 37 -1.74 -7.66 12.94
C VAL A 37 -1.43 -7.72 14.43
N LYS A 38 -0.50 -8.58 14.82
CA LYS A 38 -0.08 -8.73 16.22
C LYS A 38 0.83 -7.57 16.66
N GLN A 39 1.75 -7.21 15.80
CA GLN A 39 2.68 -6.08 16.01
C GLN A 39 3.23 -5.55 14.69
N GLY A 40 3.80 -4.35 14.72
CA GLY A 40 4.49 -3.76 13.58
C GLY A 40 3.61 -2.86 12.74
N SER A 41 3.69 -2.92 11.42
CA SER A 41 2.93 -2.05 10.53
C SER A 41 2.42 -2.79 9.30
N LEU A 42 1.20 -2.45 8.90
CA LEU A 42 0.55 -2.97 7.72
C LEU A 42 -0.02 -1.81 6.90
N LYS A 43 0.16 -1.87 5.59
CA LYS A 43 -0.51 -1.01 4.62
C LYS A 43 -1.41 -1.88 3.75
N VAL A 44 -2.65 -1.48 3.62
CA VAL A 44 -3.65 -2.17 2.80
C VAL A 44 -4.16 -1.25 1.71
N ILE A 45 -4.20 -1.75 0.49
CA ILE A 45 -4.93 -1.16 -0.62
C ILE A 45 -6.08 -2.13 -0.92
N SER A 46 -7.30 -1.67 -0.77
CA SER A 46 -8.50 -2.49 -0.92
C SER A 46 -8.76 -2.87 -2.39
N GLY A 47 -9.07 -4.12 -2.62
CA GLY A 47 -9.42 -4.69 -3.92
C GLY A 47 -10.93 -4.78 -4.18
N LEU A 48 -11.31 -5.76 -4.98
CA LEU A 48 -12.69 -5.95 -5.48
C LEU A 48 -13.67 -6.38 -4.37
N ILE A 49 -13.26 -7.24 -3.46
CA ILE A 49 -14.09 -7.70 -2.32
C ILE A 49 -14.60 -6.50 -1.52
N SER A 50 -13.71 -5.65 -1.05
CA SER A 50 -14.05 -4.48 -0.24
C SER A 50 -14.78 -3.38 -1.02
N LYS A 51 -14.58 -3.31 -2.33
CA LYS A 51 -15.34 -2.41 -3.21
C LYS A 51 -16.78 -2.88 -3.42
N ASN A 52 -16.99 -4.20 -3.48
CA ASN A 52 -18.31 -4.80 -3.64
C ASN A 52 -19.08 -4.79 -2.32
N ASN A 53 -18.45 -5.27 -1.25
CA ASN A 53 -19.02 -5.23 0.10
C ASN A 53 -17.97 -4.71 1.10
N PRO A 54 -18.18 -3.49 1.65
CA PRO A 54 -17.21 -2.84 2.55
C PRO A 54 -16.90 -3.61 3.82
N ASP A 55 -17.85 -4.39 4.33
CA ASP A 55 -17.71 -5.12 5.59
C ASP A 55 -16.90 -6.43 5.45
N ASN A 56 -16.58 -6.79 4.19
CA ASN A 56 -15.87 -8.02 3.88
C ASN A 56 -14.34 -7.91 3.92
N LEU A 57 -13.77 -6.74 4.24
CA LEU A 57 -12.35 -6.59 4.53
C LEU A 57 -12.15 -6.07 5.95
N THR A 58 -11.68 -6.94 6.84
CA THR A 58 -11.42 -6.63 8.24
C THR A 58 -9.95 -6.90 8.58
N VAL A 59 -9.33 -5.96 9.29
CA VAL A 59 -8.02 -6.15 9.89
C VAL A 59 -8.17 -6.11 11.41
N GLU A 60 -7.86 -7.21 12.07
CA GLU A 60 -7.85 -7.33 13.52
C GLU A 60 -6.53 -6.83 14.09
N VAL A 61 -6.60 -6.11 15.19
CA VAL A 61 -5.45 -5.60 15.93
C VAL A 61 -5.69 -5.83 17.43
N PRO A 62 -4.65 -5.81 18.29
CA PRO A 62 -4.83 -6.12 19.71
C PRO A 62 -5.81 -5.20 20.45
N GLU A 63 -6.02 -3.97 19.95
CA GLU A 63 -6.91 -3.00 20.57
C GLU A 63 -8.32 -2.97 19.95
N GLY A 64 -8.58 -3.72 18.86
CA GLY A 64 -9.88 -3.74 18.19
C GLY A 64 -9.82 -4.18 16.73
N THR A 65 -10.68 -3.60 15.89
CA THR A 65 -10.81 -3.96 14.46
C THR A 65 -10.78 -2.74 13.56
N LEU A 66 -10.33 -2.96 12.31
CA LEU A 66 -10.30 -1.99 11.24
C LEU A 66 -11.11 -2.55 10.06
N GLY A 67 -12.24 -1.92 9.75
CA GLY A 67 -13.05 -2.24 8.56
C GLY A 67 -12.70 -1.28 7.41
N SER A 68 -12.46 -1.79 6.21
CA SER A 68 -12.05 -0.96 5.07
C SER A 68 -13.13 -0.90 3.98
N ARG A 69 -13.47 0.30 3.58
CA ARG A 69 -14.40 0.57 2.49
C ARG A 69 -13.66 1.19 1.30
N GLY A 70 -13.14 0.33 0.42
CA GLY A 70 -12.62 0.74 -0.89
C GLY A 70 -11.53 1.83 -0.85
N THR A 71 -10.52 1.69 0.02
CA THR A 71 -9.52 2.74 0.27
C THR A 71 -8.12 2.18 0.49
N GLU A 72 -7.14 3.07 0.55
CA GLU A 72 -5.79 2.81 1.00
C GLU A 72 -5.62 3.32 2.42
N PHE A 73 -5.21 2.45 3.32
CA PHE A 73 -4.92 2.82 4.71
C PHE A 73 -3.65 2.14 5.22
N GLN A 74 -3.13 2.67 6.30
CA GLN A 74 -1.96 2.16 6.97
C GLN A 74 -2.20 2.10 8.47
N THR A 75 -1.80 1.00 9.11
CA THR A 75 -1.84 0.87 10.57
C THR A 75 -0.47 0.58 11.13
N ILE A 76 -0.21 1.08 12.34
CA ILE A 76 0.97 0.79 13.15
C ILE A 76 0.49 0.26 14.49
N VAL A 77 0.80 -1.00 14.77
CA VAL A 77 0.53 -1.67 16.04
C VAL A 77 1.78 -1.60 16.90
N SER A 78 1.67 -0.97 18.04
CA SER A 78 2.71 -0.86 19.06
C SER A 78 2.15 -1.39 20.38
N LYS A 79 3.01 -1.66 21.36
CA LYS A 79 2.58 -2.19 22.66
C LYS A 79 1.45 -1.33 23.29
N GLY A 80 0.24 -1.88 23.33
CA GLY A 80 -0.96 -1.26 23.92
C GLY A 80 -1.58 -0.11 23.10
N LYS A 81 -1.17 0.07 21.83
CA LYS A 81 -1.67 1.14 20.99
C LYS A 81 -1.62 0.79 19.51
N THR A 82 -2.72 1.06 18.82
CA THR A 82 -2.82 1.03 17.36
C THR A 82 -3.11 2.42 16.80
N ASP A 83 -2.27 2.89 15.89
CA ASP A 83 -2.46 4.14 15.14
C ASP A 83 -2.87 3.78 13.69
N THR A 84 -4.02 4.25 13.23
CA THR A 84 -4.53 4.01 11.87
C THR A 84 -4.66 5.30 11.10
N LEU A 85 -4.13 5.31 9.87
CA LEU A 85 -4.12 6.44 8.93
C LEU A 85 -4.88 6.07 7.66
N LEU A 86 -5.91 6.83 7.31
CA LEU A 86 -6.51 6.81 5.99
C LEU A 86 -5.63 7.62 5.02
N ILE A 87 -5.18 6.99 3.93
CA ILE A 87 -4.40 7.66 2.89
C ILE A 87 -5.34 8.20 1.83
N GLY A 88 -6.27 7.39 1.33
CA GLY A 88 -7.31 7.78 0.38
C GLY A 88 -7.71 6.64 -0.58
N PRO A 89 -8.73 6.84 -1.39
CA PRO A 89 -9.62 8.00 -1.42
C PRO A 89 -10.49 8.11 -0.17
N GLY A 90 -10.98 9.33 0.11
CA GLY A 90 -11.95 9.60 1.16
C GLY A 90 -13.36 9.82 0.59
N LYS A 91 -14.26 10.39 1.40
CA LYS A 91 -15.67 10.62 1.05
C LYS A 91 -15.89 11.56 -0.13
N ASN A 92 -15.01 12.52 -0.33
CA ASN A 92 -15.10 13.54 -1.40
C ASN A 92 -14.22 13.18 -2.60
N ASN A 93 -14.30 11.94 -3.05
CA ASN A 93 -13.49 11.52 -4.18
C ASN A 93 -14.03 12.08 -5.49
N THR A 94 -13.31 13.03 -6.08
CA THR A 94 -13.68 13.71 -7.34
C THR A 94 -13.26 12.96 -8.60
N LEU A 95 -12.54 11.84 -8.48
CA LEU A 95 -11.97 11.09 -9.62
C LEU A 95 -12.85 9.93 -10.09
N GLY A 96 -14.17 9.94 -9.80
CA GLY A 96 -15.09 8.89 -10.22
C GLY A 96 -14.94 7.55 -9.50
N MET A 97 -14.04 7.45 -8.51
CA MET A 97 -13.93 6.27 -7.65
C MET A 97 -14.98 6.32 -6.54
N ARG A 98 -15.37 5.18 -6.01
CA ARG A 98 -16.30 5.13 -4.87
C ARG A 98 -15.69 5.81 -3.64
N PRO A 99 -16.50 6.49 -2.81
CA PRO A 99 -16.02 7.05 -1.55
C PRO A 99 -15.36 5.96 -0.69
N GLY A 100 -14.18 6.26 -0.17
CA GLY A 100 -13.42 5.36 0.69
C GLY A 100 -13.47 5.79 2.15
N ALA A 101 -13.44 4.82 3.06
CA ALA A 101 -13.39 5.06 4.49
C ALA A 101 -12.74 3.89 5.24
N VAL A 102 -12.29 4.16 6.46
CA VAL A 102 -11.86 3.13 7.42
C VAL A 102 -12.61 3.29 8.72
N LEU A 103 -13.29 2.24 9.14
CA LEU A 103 -13.93 2.18 10.45
C LEU A 103 -12.93 1.60 11.46
N VAL A 104 -12.61 2.37 12.46
CA VAL A 104 -11.71 1.98 13.57
C VAL A 104 -12.58 1.74 14.79
N GLY A 105 -12.65 0.53 15.31
CA GLY A 105 -13.59 0.17 16.37
C GLY A 105 -13.11 -0.86 17.37
N ASN A 106 -13.71 -0.84 18.55
CA ASN A 106 -13.62 -1.88 19.57
C ASN A 106 -14.95 -1.95 20.37
N ASN A 107 -15.01 -2.79 21.38
CA ASN A 107 -16.20 -2.96 22.24
C ASN A 107 -16.63 -1.70 23.02
N LEU A 108 -15.81 -0.64 23.05
CA LEU A 108 -16.07 0.61 23.78
C LEU A 108 -16.51 1.74 22.86
N GLY A 109 -16.40 1.60 21.54
CA GLY A 109 -16.81 2.59 20.58
C GLY A 109 -16.17 2.43 19.20
N GLN A 110 -16.50 3.37 18.31
CA GLN A 110 -15.99 3.38 16.94
C GLN A 110 -15.73 4.79 16.44
N THR A 111 -14.81 4.93 15.51
CA THR A 111 -14.45 6.18 14.82
C THR A 111 -14.31 5.93 13.33
N LEU A 112 -15.00 6.73 12.51
CA LEU A 112 -14.90 6.68 11.06
C LEU A 112 -13.80 7.62 10.56
N LEU A 113 -12.87 7.10 9.77
CA LEU A 113 -11.92 7.87 8.99
C LEU A 113 -12.44 7.96 7.56
N ASP A 114 -12.90 9.13 7.14
CA ASP A 114 -13.50 9.38 5.83
C ASP A 114 -12.86 10.54 5.06
N ASN A 115 -11.91 11.23 5.67
CA ASN A 115 -11.12 12.28 5.03
C ASN A 115 -9.68 11.80 4.79
N PRO A 116 -9.10 12.02 3.59
CA PRO A 116 -7.71 11.67 3.33
C PRO A 116 -6.76 12.30 4.35
N TYR A 117 -5.76 11.53 4.73
CA TYR A 117 -4.78 11.92 5.76
C TYR A 117 -5.40 12.19 7.14
N SER A 118 -6.57 11.63 7.43
CA SER A 118 -7.09 11.53 8.80
C SER A 118 -6.57 10.28 9.50
N MET A 119 -6.40 10.38 10.80
CA MET A 119 -5.95 9.27 11.64
C MET A 119 -6.77 9.17 12.92
N ALA A 120 -6.89 7.97 13.44
CA ALA A 120 -7.36 7.67 14.79
C ALA A 120 -6.38 6.74 15.50
N SER A 121 -6.40 6.79 16.83
CA SER A 121 -5.62 5.92 17.69
C SER A 121 -6.53 5.11 18.59
N MET A 122 -6.31 3.80 18.66
CA MET A 122 -6.87 2.95 19.71
C MET A 122 -5.82 2.71 20.78
N THR A 123 -6.22 2.76 22.01
CA THR A 123 -5.38 2.42 23.18
C THR A 123 -6.10 1.33 23.97
N LYS A 124 -5.35 0.37 24.48
CA LYS A 124 -5.91 -0.72 25.28
C LYS A 124 -6.84 -0.21 26.38
N GLY A 125 -8.05 -0.77 26.44
CA GLY A 125 -9.06 -0.44 27.46
C GLY A 125 -9.74 0.94 27.28
N LYS A 126 -9.61 1.60 26.12
CA LYS A 126 -10.27 2.86 25.80
C LYS A 126 -10.99 2.79 24.46
N ALA A 127 -12.06 3.58 24.32
CA ALA A 127 -12.69 3.81 23.01
C ALA A 127 -11.68 4.43 22.03
N PRO A 128 -11.84 4.19 20.71
CA PRO A 128 -11.04 4.85 19.71
C PRO A 128 -11.10 6.37 19.82
N GLY A 129 -9.94 7.03 19.70
CA GLY A 129 -9.87 8.50 19.68
C GLY A 129 -10.57 9.06 18.45
N GLN A 130 -11.03 10.31 18.52
CA GLN A 130 -11.66 11.00 17.40
C GLN A 130 -10.73 11.10 16.18
N ALA A 131 -11.31 11.07 14.97
CA ALA A 131 -10.60 11.29 13.72
C ALA A 131 -10.00 12.70 13.68
N LYS A 132 -8.71 12.80 13.40
CA LYS A 132 -7.98 14.06 13.30
C LYS A 132 -7.02 14.04 12.11
N LYS A 133 -6.77 15.21 11.54
CA LYS A 133 -5.75 15.34 10.48
C LYS A 133 -4.38 14.98 11.02
N ILE A 134 -3.64 14.15 10.28
CA ILE A 134 -2.29 13.73 10.67
C ILE A 134 -1.31 14.91 10.66
N THR A 135 -0.43 14.97 11.64
CA THR A 135 0.67 15.94 11.66
C THR A 135 1.82 15.50 10.77
N LYS A 136 2.67 16.45 10.33
CA LYS A 136 3.88 16.14 9.53
C LYS A 136 4.80 15.12 10.22
N ASN A 137 4.94 15.19 11.54
CA ASN A 137 5.79 14.27 12.31
C ASN A 137 5.19 12.86 12.39
N GLN A 138 3.88 12.76 12.59
CA GLN A 138 3.17 11.48 12.55
C GLN A 138 3.26 10.84 11.15
N LEU A 139 3.05 11.61 10.08
CA LEU A 139 3.19 11.13 8.71
C LEU A 139 4.61 10.63 8.41
N LYS A 140 5.65 11.33 8.92
CA LYS A 140 7.04 10.84 8.83
C LYS A 140 7.21 9.49 9.53
N LYS A 141 6.57 9.28 10.71
CA LYS A 141 6.61 8.00 11.44
C LYS A 141 6.00 6.86 10.60
N PHE A 142 4.81 7.07 10.03
CA PHE A 142 4.17 6.10 9.14
C PHE A 142 5.06 5.80 7.94
N ASN A 143 5.55 6.82 7.25
CA ASN A 143 6.43 6.67 6.11
C ASN A 143 7.75 5.96 6.43
N LYS A 144 8.34 6.20 7.62
CA LYS A 144 9.57 5.54 8.04
C LYS A 144 9.37 4.05 8.22
N LYS A 145 8.28 3.63 8.88
CA LYS A 145 7.95 2.21 9.06
C LYS A 145 7.74 1.48 7.73
N MET A 146 7.29 2.19 6.67
CA MET A 146 7.12 1.63 5.33
C MET A 146 8.34 1.79 4.42
N LYS A 147 9.22 2.78 4.67
CA LYS A 147 10.46 2.97 3.90
C LYS A 147 11.47 1.86 4.12
N ALA A 148 11.51 1.29 5.29
CA ALA A 148 12.38 0.18 5.59
C ALA A 148 12.18 -0.97 4.59
N LEU A 149 10.92 -1.24 4.15
CA LEU A 149 10.62 -2.19 3.08
C LEU A 149 11.13 -1.78 1.68
N LYS A 150 11.18 -0.48 1.39
CA LYS A 150 11.73 -0.01 0.10
C LYS A 150 13.26 -0.10 0.08
N MET A 151 13.91 0.00 1.22
CA MET A 151 15.37 -0.07 1.32
C MET A 151 15.88 -1.51 1.47
N ALA A 152 15.13 -2.41 2.11
CA ALA A 152 15.44 -3.83 2.16
C ALA A 152 15.31 -4.53 0.79
N LYS A 153 14.61 -3.91 -0.16
CA LYS A 153 14.45 -4.48 -1.51
C LYS A 153 15.52 -4.08 -2.51
N LEU A 154 16.30 -3.00 -2.29
CA LEU A 154 17.28 -2.55 -3.29
C LEU A 154 18.30 -1.61 -2.60
N SER A 155 19.48 -2.11 -2.28
CA SER A 155 20.62 -1.22 -2.08
C SER A 155 20.85 -0.38 -3.35
N PRO A 156 21.30 0.88 -3.24
CA PRO A 156 21.60 1.70 -4.43
C PRO A 156 22.57 1.03 -5.40
N ASP A 157 23.42 0.13 -4.91
CA ASP A 157 24.40 -0.61 -5.72
C ASP A 157 23.79 -1.84 -6.42
N GLU A 158 22.81 -2.52 -5.81
CA GLU A 158 22.08 -3.62 -6.47
C GLU A 158 21.25 -3.10 -7.64
N THR A 159 20.58 -1.94 -7.53
CA THR A 159 19.88 -1.32 -8.66
C THR A 159 20.79 -0.96 -9.82
N LYS A 160 22.04 -0.53 -9.56
CA LYS A 160 23.01 -0.29 -10.62
C LYS A 160 23.50 -1.59 -11.25
N SER A 161 23.72 -2.62 -10.45
CA SER A 161 24.14 -3.95 -10.91
C SER A 161 23.06 -4.62 -11.73
N GLU A 162 21.81 -4.68 -11.25
CA GLU A 162 20.67 -5.25 -11.97
C GLU A 162 20.39 -4.53 -13.27
N ARG A 163 20.39 -3.19 -13.29
CA ARG A 163 20.26 -2.40 -14.52
C ARG A 163 21.38 -2.67 -15.51
N LYS A 164 22.60 -2.89 -15.04
CA LYS A 164 23.73 -3.25 -15.89
C LYS A 164 23.58 -4.66 -16.46
N GLN A 165 23.08 -5.61 -15.67
CA GLN A 165 22.79 -6.98 -16.11
C GLN A 165 21.62 -7.00 -17.09
N LEU A 166 20.52 -6.30 -16.82
CA LEU A 166 19.35 -6.18 -17.73
C LEU A 166 19.78 -5.59 -19.09
N ARG A 167 20.60 -4.54 -19.09
CA ARG A 167 21.15 -3.95 -20.31
C ARG A 167 22.07 -4.89 -21.08
N LYS A 168 22.84 -5.70 -20.36
CA LYS A 168 23.69 -6.73 -21.00
C LYS A 168 22.85 -7.84 -21.62
N ALA A 169 21.80 -8.29 -20.92
CA ALA A 169 20.87 -9.30 -21.41
C ALA A 169 20.13 -8.80 -22.64
N LEU A 170 19.54 -7.62 -22.58
CA LEU A 170 18.86 -6.98 -23.71
C LEU A 170 19.77 -6.81 -24.93
N LYS A 171 21.01 -6.37 -24.71
CA LYS A 171 22.01 -6.24 -25.77
C LYS A 171 22.39 -7.57 -26.39
N LYS A 172 22.39 -8.65 -25.60
CA LYS A 172 22.68 -10.01 -26.06
C LYS A 172 21.50 -10.54 -26.91
N GLU A 173 20.28 -10.33 -26.47
CA GLU A 173 19.06 -10.70 -27.19
C GLU A 173 18.93 -9.95 -28.53
N LEU A 174 19.10 -8.63 -28.52
CA LEU A 174 19.03 -7.81 -29.74
C LEU A 174 20.13 -8.19 -30.76
N LYS A 175 21.31 -8.60 -30.28
CA LYS A 175 22.35 -9.16 -31.15
C LYS A 175 21.99 -10.54 -31.71
N ALA A 176 21.35 -11.39 -30.92
CA ALA A 176 20.90 -12.72 -31.37
C ALA A 176 19.80 -12.64 -32.46
N LEU A 177 19.04 -11.54 -32.46
CA LEU A 177 18.03 -11.21 -33.48
C LEU A 177 18.64 -10.59 -34.76
N GLY A 178 19.99 -10.53 -34.88
CA GLY A 178 20.66 -10.06 -36.09
C GLY A 178 20.62 -8.54 -36.32
N LEU A 179 20.22 -7.76 -35.29
CA LEU A 179 20.11 -6.31 -35.42
C LEU A 179 21.47 -5.62 -35.46
N GLU A 180 21.62 -4.60 -36.30
CA GLU A 180 22.84 -3.82 -36.42
C GLU A 180 23.18 -3.05 -35.14
N LYS A 181 24.48 -2.80 -34.92
CA LYS A 181 24.98 -2.11 -33.70
C LYS A 181 24.33 -0.75 -33.45
N GLU A 182 24.01 0.01 -34.50
CA GLU A 182 23.40 1.33 -34.37
C GLU A 182 21.93 1.24 -33.96
N VAL A 183 21.17 0.29 -34.50
CA VAL A 183 19.77 0.02 -34.09
C VAL A 183 19.74 -0.41 -32.63
N ILE A 184 20.62 -1.26 -32.19
CA ILE A 184 20.73 -1.70 -30.78
C ILE A 184 21.02 -0.52 -29.85
N LYS A 185 21.89 0.41 -30.23
CA LYS A 185 22.19 1.62 -29.46
C LYS A 185 20.96 2.55 -29.36
N THR A 186 20.22 2.71 -30.44
CA THR A 186 19.01 3.54 -30.50
C THR A 186 17.93 2.98 -29.60
N VAL A 187 17.60 1.70 -29.68
CA VAL A 187 16.62 1.03 -28.82
C VAL A 187 16.98 1.14 -27.34
N ILE A 188 18.25 1.00 -27.00
CA ILE A 188 18.73 1.12 -25.61
C ILE A 188 18.60 2.60 -25.14
N ARG A 189 18.90 3.59 -25.98
CA ARG A 189 18.76 5.01 -25.66
C ARG A 189 17.30 5.41 -25.43
N GLU A 190 16.40 4.97 -26.29
CA GLU A 190 14.96 5.24 -26.17
C GLU A 190 14.36 4.67 -24.90
N ASN A 191 14.72 3.43 -24.53
CA ASN A 191 14.30 2.83 -23.28
C ASN A 191 14.82 3.61 -22.06
N ILE A 192 16.07 4.11 -22.11
CA ILE A 192 16.63 4.94 -21.05
C ILE A 192 15.89 6.28 -20.95
N GLN A 193 15.53 6.86 -22.08
CA GLN A 193 14.81 8.14 -22.13
C GLN A 193 13.38 7.98 -21.59
N LYS A 194 12.64 6.96 -22.02
CA LYS A 194 11.31 6.63 -21.49
C LYS A 194 11.32 6.39 -19.96
N ASP A 195 12.35 5.74 -19.43
CA ASP A 195 12.51 5.54 -17.99
C ASP A 195 12.78 6.86 -17.23
N LYS A 196 13.51 7.80 -17.86
CA LYS A 196 13.75 9.12 -17.28
C LYS A 196 12.46 9.96 -17.26
N GLU A 197 11.71 9.96 -18.34
CA GLU A 197 10.44 10.68 -18.49
C GLU A 197 9.38 10.18 -17.51
N LYS A 198 9.22 8.85 -17.36
CA LYS A 198 8.39 8.25 -16.33
C LYS A 198 8.79 8.69 -14.91
N LYS A 199 10.09 8.82 -14.64
CA LYS A 199 10.56 9.28 -13.33
C LYS A 199 10.30 10.76 -13.09
N VAL A 200 10.36 11.60 -14.14
CA VAL A 200 10.05 13.03 -14.06
C VAL A 200 8.55 13.21 -13.84
N ALA A 201 7.69 12.51 -14.59
CA ALA A 201 6.24 12.53 -14.42
C ALA A 201 5.82 12.14 -13.00
N ILE A 202 6.31 11.00 -12.49
CA ILE A 202 6.06 10.56 -11.10
C ILE A 202 6.56 11.59 -10.05
N LYS A 203 7.58 12.39 -10.39
CA LYS A 203 8.13 13.39 -9.48
C LYS A 203 7.34 14.70 -9.50
N GLN A 204 6.66 15.01 -10.60
CA GLN A 204 5.75 16.15 -10.74
C GLN A 204 4.41 15.87 -10.04
N GLU A 205 3.78 14.72 -10.29
CA GLU A 205 2.56 14.28 -9.59
C GLU A 205 2.71 14.19 -8.06
N ARG A 206 3.93 14.15 -7.54
CA ARG A 206 4.20 14.15 -6.09
C ARG A 206 4.42 15.53 -5.49
N LYS A 207 4.42 16.57 -6.31
CA LYS A 207 4.62 17.95 -5.85
C LYS A 207 3.32 18.76 -5.83
N GLU A 208 2.32 18.32 -6.60
CA GLU A 208 0.94 18.77 -6.54
C GLU A 208 0.16 18.01 -5.43
#